data_91a77a909ad98c5e1680937a60f17db5
#
_entry.id   91a77a909ad98c5e1680937a60f17db5
#
_cell.length_a   1.000
_cell.length_b   1.000
_cell.length_c   1.000
_cell.angle_alpha   90.00
_cell.angle_beta   90.00
_cell.angle_gamma   90.00
#
_symmetry.space_group_name_H-M   'P 1'
#
loop_
_entity.id
_entity.type
_entity.pdbx_description
1 polymer ?
#
loop_
_entity_poly.entity_id
_entity_poly.type
_entity_poly.pdbx_seq_one_letter_code
_entity_poly.pdbx_strand_id
1 'polypeptide(L)'
;MEKQFYKIYSGRILMLILLVSNALSSFSQKGLTLEQALGVAESNSPTMKKTRLSLIRSQENLNAQNAALKSNFSLTLNPLGYTQNREFNDLISKWNSRKTTESFGNFTVSQPIVLTDARISLTNRFGYKDSYSEYTGNTTKGFSNNLSLNLDQPLFTYNKTKLALKELQLALENAQLNYAIQLLSLEKQVAQAFYNVYQQQQSLE
;
A
#
# COMPACT_ATOMS: atom_id res chain seq x y z
N MET A 1 44.61 7.41 -68.90
CA MET A 1 45.25 6.51 -67.91
C MET A 1 45.12 7.05 -66.41
N GLU A 2 45.00 8.34 -66.20
CA GLU A 2 44.95 8.91 -64.81
C GLU A 2 43.69 8.56 -63.98
N LYS A 3 42.52 8.45 -64.59
CA LYS A 3 41.28 8.19 -63.84
C LYS A 3 41.18 6.78 -63.23
N GLN A 4 41.91 5.81 -63.67
CA GLN A 4 41.94 4.46 -63.11
C GLN A 4 42.82 4.36 -61.85
N PHE A 5 43.91 5.13 -61.82
CA PHE A 5 44.81 5.15 -60.65
C PHE A 5 44.13 5.73 -59.42
N TYR A 6 43.35 6.77 -59.53
CA TYR A 6 42.60 7.37 -58.39
C TYR A 6 41.53 6.43 -57.79
N LYS A 7 40.92 5.58 -58.59
CA LYS A 7 39.89 4.64 -58.14
C LYS A 7 40.46 3.49 -57.31
N ILE A 8 41.69 3.07 -57.57
CA ILE A 8 42.40 1.98 -56.88
C ILE A 8 42.91 2.48 -55.50
N TYR A 9 43.45 3.71 -55.47
CA TYR A 9 43.93 4.31 -54.23
C TYR A 9 42.80 4.70 -53.26
N SER A 10 41.66 5.22 -53.77
CA SER A 10 40.50 5.55 -52.93
C SER A 10 39.91 4.32 -52.27
N GLY A 11 39.84 3.17 -52.95
CA GLY A 11 39.35 1.92 -52.37
C GLY A 11 40.26 1.36 -51.25
N ARG A 12 41.60 1.49 -51.47
CA ARG A 12 42.58 1.05 -50.45
C ARG A 12 42.59 1.96 -49.20
N ILE A 13 42.42 3.26 -49.40
CA ILE A 13 42.31 4.23 -48.30
C ILE A 13 41.02 4.02 -47.54
N LEU A 14 39.89 3.76 -48.21
CA LEU A 14 38.59 3.46 -47.56
C LEU A 14 38.67 2.17 -46.74
N MET A 15 39.35 1.14 -47.25
CA MET A 15 39.54 -0.13 -46.53
C MET A 15 40.48 0.03 -45.32
N LEU A 16 41.49 0.88 -45.39
CA LEU A 16 42.36 1.22 -44.26
C LEU A 16 41.62 2.01 -43.17
N ILE A 17 40.76 2.94 -43.55
CA ILE A 17 39.93 3.70 -42.62
C ILE A 17 38.92 2.78 -41.90
N LEU A 18 38.35 1.80 -42.60
CA LEU A 18 37.40 0.82 -42.05
C LEU A 18 38.11 -0.17 -41.11
N LEU A 19 39.36 -0.54 -41.34
CA LEU A 19 40.20 -1.36 -40.46
C LEU A 19 40.62 -0.59 -39.19
N VAL A 20 40.96 0.69 -39.31
CA VAL A 20 41.34 1.56 -38.19
C VAL A 20 40.10 1.87 -37.30
N SER A 21 38.90 2.02 -37.88
CA SER A 21 37.68 2.26 -37.10
C SER A 21 37.28 1.06 -36.22
N ASN A 22 37.58 -0.17 -36.65
CA ASN A 22 37.35 -1.37 -35.81
C ASN A 22 38.38 -1.54 -34.69
N ALA A 23 39.60 -1.02 -34.86
CA ALA A 23 40.66 -1.07 -33.83
C ALA A 23 40.40 -0.10 -32.66
N LEU A 24 39.60 0.98 -32.87
CA LEU A 24 39.26 1.95 -31.85
C LEU A 24 38.11 1.51 -30.93
N SER A 25 37.44 0.40 -31.24
CA SER A 25 36.36 -0.16 -30.43
C SER A 25 36.86 -1.08 -29.31
N SER A 26 38.16 -1.15 -29.04
CA SER A 26 38.69 -1.80 -27.85
C SER A 26 38.32 -0.95 -26.62
N PHE A 27 37.09 -1.05 -26.19
CA PHE A 27 36.68 -0.56 -24.88
C PHE A 27 37.56 -1.27 -23.84
N SER A 28 38.50 -0.51 -23.28
CA SER A 28 39.25 -0.94 -22.11
C SER A 28 38.23 -1.40 -21.07
N GLN A 29 38.13 -2.71 -20.85
CA GLN A 29 37.32 -3.28 -19.79
C GLN A 29 37.89 -2.72 -18.50
N LYS A 30 37.20 -1.71 -17.94
CA LYS A 30 37.53 -1.17 -16.64
C LYS A 30 37.37 -2.32 -15.66
N GLY A 31 38.47 -2.77 -15.06
CA GLY A 31 38.41 -3.83 -14.05
C GLY A 31 37.38 -3.47 -12.95
N LEU A 32 36.39 -4.30 -12.80
CA LEU A 32 35.37 -4.10 -11.78
C LEU A 32 36.01 -4.36 -10.41
N THR A 33 35.96 -3.41 -9.49
CA THR A 33 36.37 -3.64 -8.09
C THR A 33 35.30 -4.42 -7.33
N LEU A 34 35.70 -5.12 -6.26
CA LEU A 34 34.75 -5.85 -5.39
C LEU A 34 33.66 -4.92 -4.85
N GLU A 35 33.99 -3.70 -4.46
CA GLU A 35 33.06 -2.71 -3.95
C GLU A 35 32.05 -2.28 -5.01
N GLN A 36 32.49 -2.08 -6.24
CA GLN A 36 31.60 -1.78 -7.37
C GLN A 36 30.69 -2.97 -7.69
N ALA A 37 31.22 -4.21 -7.64
CA ALA A 37 30.43 -5.41 -7.86
C ALA A 37 29.32 -5.57 -6.79
N LEU A 38 29.64 -5.31 -5.52
CA LEU A 38 28.69 -5.31 -4.42
C LEU A 38 27.59 -4.25 -4.61
N GLY A 39 27.94 -3.01 -4.95
CA GLY A 39 26.97 -1.94 -5.19
C GLY A 39 26.02 -2.24 -6.36
N VAL A 40 26.55 -2.79 -7.46
CA VAL A 40 25.73 -3.22 -8.60
C VAL A 40 24.80 -4.37 -8.22
N ALA A 41 25.31 -5.36 -7.47
CA ALA A 41 24.52 -6.50 -7.04
C ALA A 41 23.41 -6.07 -6.08
N GLU A 42 23.69 -5.22 -5.09
CA GLU A 42 22.68 -4.71 -4.15
C GLU A 42 21.56 -3.95 -4.87
N SER A 43 21.91 -3.06 -5.78
CA SER A 43 20.93 -2.23 -6.50
C SER A 43 20.06 -3.03 -7.47
N ASN A 44 20.59 -4.10 -8.07
CA ASN A 44 19.90 -4.88 -9.11
C ASN A 44 19.33 -6.21 -8.64
N SER A 45 19.72 -6.73 -7.46
CA SER A 45 19.23 -8.01 -6.93
C SER A 45 17.71 -8.00 -6.76
N PRO A 46 16.96 -8.92 -7.42
CA PRO A 46 15.53 -9.08 -7.20
C PRO A 46 15.19 -9.44 -5.75
N THR A 47 16.05 -10.23 -5.10
CA THR A 47 15.89 -10.63 -3.70
C THR A 47 15.98 -9.43 -2.77
N MET A 48 17.00 -8.55 -2.97
CA MET A 48 17.13 -7.32 -2.18
C MET A 48 15.96 -6.37 -2.39
N LYS A 49 15.50 -6.21 -3.64
CA LYS A 49 14.30 -5.41 -3.94
C LYS A 49 13.06 -5.96 -3.23
N LYS A 50 12.84 -7.28 -3.27
CA LYS A 50 11.73 -7.95 -2.57
C LYS A 50 11.79 -7.75 -1.05
N THR A 51 12.96 -7.94 -0.47
CA THR A 51 13.16 -7.81 0.99
C THR A 51 13.00 -6.38 1.46
N ARG A 52 13.51 -5.40 0.68
CA ARG A 52 13.31 -3.98 0.93
C ARG A 52 11.82 -3.58 0.88
N LEU A 53 11.09 -4.08 -0.12
CA LEU A 53 9.64 -3.85 -0.20
C LEU A 53 8.89 -4.48 0.97
N SER A 54 9.34 -5.66 1.45
CA SER A 54 8.78 -6.30 2.65
C SER A 54 9.00 -5.46 3.91
N LEU A 55 10.20 -4.87 4.06
CA LEU A 55 10.51 -3.95 5.16
C LEU A 55 9.63 -2.71 5.12
N ILE A 56 9.50 -2.06 3.95
CA ILE A 56 8.62 -0.91 3.76
C ILE A 56 7.18 -1.27 4.11
N ARG A 57 6.69 -2.43 3.62
CA ARG A 57 5.33 -2.91 3.93
C ARG A 57 5.10 -3.07 5.44
N SER A 58 6.06 -3.65 6.17
CA SER A 58 5.94 -3.81 7.63
C SER A 58 5.91 -2.47 8.35
N GLN A 59 6.73 -1.51 7.91
CA GLN A 59 6.73 -0.14 8.43
C GLN A 59 5.39 0.55 8.18
N GLU A 60 4.86 0.46 6.96
CA GLU A 60 3.59 1.09 6.61
C GLU A 60 2.39 0.43 7.30
N ASN A 61 2.43 -0.87 7.56
CA ASN A 61 1.41 -1.55 8.37
C ASN A 61 1.37 -1.00 9.80
N LEU A 62 2.54 -0.78 10.42
CA LEU A 62 2.62 -0.16 11.75
C LEU A 62 2.14 1.29 11.73
N ASN A 63 2.51 2.06 10.70
CA ASN A 63 2.04 3.44 10.50
C ASN A 63 0.51 3.50 10.33
N ALA A 64 -0.05 2.60 9.54
CA ALA A 64 -1.50 2.50 9.32
C ALA A 64 -2.25 2.18 10.62
N GLN A 65 -1.73 1.24 11.43
CA GLN A 65 -2.33 0.95 12.73
C GLN A 65 -2.24 2.13 13.68
N ASN A 66 -1.12 2.82 13.75
CA ASN A 66 -0.98 4.04 14.54
C ASN A 66 -1.93 5.15 14.08
N ALA A 67 -2.14 5.27 12.76
CA ALA A 67 -3.10 6.22 12.22
C ALA A 67 -4.56 5.86 12.57
N ALA A 68 -4.91 4.56 12.57
CA ALA A 68 -6.24 4.08 12.95
C ALA A 68 -6.58 4.32 14.43
N LEU A 69 -5.57 4.57 15.28
CA LEU A 69 -5.75 4.91 16.69
C LEU A 69 -5.96 6.41 16.95
N LYS A 70 -5.89 7.24 15.92
CA LYS A 70 -6.25 8.66 16.00
C LYS A 70 -7.76 8.84 15.92
N SER A 71 -8.23 10.03 16.29
CA SER A 71 -9.62 10.41 16.14
C SER A 71 -10.06 10.28 14.68
N ASN A 72 -11.15 9.59 14.47
CA ASN A 72 -11.76 9.42 13.17
C ASN A 72 -13.04 10.26 13.08
N PHE A 73 -13.16 11.04 12.02
CA PHE A 73 -14.33 11.87 11.71
C PHE A 73 -14.97 11.33 10.45
N SER A 74 -16.27 10.99 10.54
CA SER A 74 -17.03 10.52 9.39
C SER A 74 -18.33 11.28 9.25
N LEU A 75 -18.69 11.60 8.02
CA LEU A 75 -19.97 12.18 7.64
C LEU A 75 -20.61 11.28 6.58
N THR A 76 -21.75 10.70 6.94
CA THR A 76 -22.57 9.91 6.03
C THR A 76 -23.82 10.69 5.70
N LEU A 77 -24.06 10.91 4.41
CA LEU A 77 -25.25 11.61 3.93
C LEU A 77 -26.13 10.65 3.14
N ASN A 78 -27.42 10.63 3.48
CA ASN A 78 -28.46 10.00 2.70
C ASN A 78 -29.40 11.11 2.20
N PRO A 79 -29.20 11.62 0.96
CA PRO A 79 -29.95 12.78 0.48
C PRO A 79 -31.43 12.45 0.20
N LEU A 80 -31.74 11.20 -0.15
CA LEU A 80 -33.12 10.75 -0.39
C LEU A 80 -33.23 9.25 -0.18
N GLY A 81 -34.00 8.85 0.82
CA GLY A 81 -34.41 7.48 1.05
C GLY A 81 -35.93 7.37 0.89
N TYR A 82 -36.39 6.41 0.11
CA TYR A 82 -37.81 6.08 0.00
C TYR A 82 -38.01 4.62 0.40
N THR A 83 -38.91 4.39 1.35
CA THR A 83 -39.26 3.06 1.83
C THR A 83 -40.78 2.91 1.82
N GLN A 84 -41.26 1.81 1.23
CA GLN A 84 -42.65 1.42 1.31
C GLN A 84 -42.73 0.03 1.91
N ASN A 85 -43.29 -0.04 3.15
CA ASN A 85 -43.57 -1.29 3.83
C ASN A 85 -45.06 -1.60 3.76
N ARG A 86 -45.39 -2.87 3.54
CA ARG A 86 -46.75 -3.37 3.54
C ARG A 86 -46.83 -4.55 4.52
N GLU A 87 -47.64 -4.37 5.55
CA GLU A 87 -47.78 -5.34 6.63
C GLU A 87 -49.25 -5.75 6.78
N PHE A 88 -49.50 -7.04 7.00
CA PHE A 88 -50.82 -7.52 7.34
C PHE A 88 -51.09 -7.28 8.83
N ASN A 89 -52.23 -6.64 9.14
CA ASN A 89 -52.62 -6.40 10.53
C ASN A 89 -53.72 -7.41 10.90
N ASP A 90 -53.38 -8.38 11.73
CA ASP A 90 -54.23 -9.49 12.12
C ASP A 90 -55.50 -9.03 12.88
N LEU A 91 -55.40 -7.92 13.64
CA LEU A 91 -56.50 -7.41 14.46
C LEU A 91 -57.67 -6.88 13.60
N ILE A 92 -57.36 -6.35 12.44
CA ILE A 92 -58.36 -5.78 11.51
C ILE A 92 -58.44 -6.55 10.21
N SER A 93 -57.69 -7.63 10.08
CA SER A 93 -57.61 -8.50 8.88
C SER A 93 -57.42 -7.74 7.57
N LYS A 94 -56.54 -6.72 7.62
CA LYS A 94 -56.23 -5.87 6.45
C LYS A 94 -54.76 -5.64 6.25
N TRP A 95 -54.38 -5.52 4.99
CA TRP A 95 -53.05 -5.04 4.61
C TRP A 95 -52.96 -3.53 4.78
N ASN A 96 -51.94 -3.06 5.50
CA ASN A 96 -51.66 -1.65 5.69
C ASN A 96 -50.31 -1.28 5.04
N SER A 97 -50.26 -0.15 4.38
CA SER A 97 -49.06 0.37 3.76
C SER A 97 -48.54 1.58 4.55
N ARG A 98 -47.23 1.61 4.75
CA ARG A 98 -46.54 2.79 5.26
C ARG A 98 -45.51 3.24 4.23
N LYS A 99 -45.57 4.49 3.82
CA LYS A 99 -44.64 5.14 2.92
C LYS A 99 -43.79 6.12 3.70
N THR A 100 -42.49 6.03 3.61
CA THR A 100 -41.56 6.93 4.31
C THR A 100 -40.58 7.47 3.33
N THR A 101 -40.47 8.78 3.27
CA THR A 101 -39.38 9.51 2.59
C THR A 101 -38.52 10.15 3.66
N GLU A 102 -37.24 9.91 3.63
CA GLU A 102 -36.29 10.47 4.60
C GLU A 102 -35.03 11.00 3.92
N SER A 103 -34.47 12.04 4.51
CA SER A 103 -33.16 12.59 4.17
C SER A 103 -32.42 12.84 5.47
N PHE A 104 -31.21 12.28 5.60
CA PHE A 104 -30.46 12.44 6.85
C PHE A 104 -28.96 12.51 6.65
N GLY A 105 -28.29 13.11 7.62
CA GLY A 105 -26.85 13.10 7.79
C GLY A 105 -26.46 12.55 9.16
N ASN A 106 -25.45 11.68 9.18
CA ASN A 106 -24.80 11.21 10.39
C ASN A 106 -23.38 11.76 10.46
N PHE A 107 -23.07 12.57 11.43
CA PHE A 107 -21.73 12.99 11.77
C PHE A 107 -21.25 12.19 12.97
N THR A 108 -20.14 11.47 12.82
CA THR A 108 -19.59 10.63 13.90
C THR A 108 -18.13 10.98 14.13
N VAL A 109 -17.78 11.23 15.38
CA VAL A 109 -16.40 11.33 15.88
C VAL A 109 -16.12 10.11 16.73
N SER A 110 -15.11 9.33 16.39
CA SER A 110 -14.73 8.10 17.11
C SER A 110 -13.28 8.17 17.55
N GLN A 111 -13.02 7.90 18.83
CA GLN A 111 -11.68 7.89 19.42
C GLN A 111 -11.43 6.57 20.14
N PRO A 112 -10.51 5.73 19.64
CA PRO A 112 -10.00 4.58 20.39
C PRO A 112 -9.14 5.01 21.57
N ILE A 113 -9.25 4.32 22.69
CA ILE A 113 -8.43 4.51 23.90
C ILE A 113 -7.51 3.31 24.05
N VAL A 114 -6.26 3.46 23.62
CA VAL A 114 -5.27 2.36 23.60
C VAL A 114 -5.02 1.77 24.98
N LEU A 115 -5.11 2.59 26.05
CA LEU A 115 -4.79 2.15 27.41
C LEU A 115 -5.72 1.06 27.90
N THR A 116 -7.04 1.21 27.64
CA THR A 116 -8.09 0.35 28.15
C THR A 116 -8.78 -0.49 27.09
N ASP A 117 -8.38 -0.35 25.82
CA ASP A 117 -9.04 -0.94 24.64
C ASP A 117 -10.48 -0.45 24.46
N ALA A 118 -10.82 0.68 25.07
CA ALA A 118 -12.14 1.30 24.96
C ALA A 118 -12.27 2.11 23.66
N ARG A 119 -13.51 2.42 23.31
CA ARG A 119 -13.85 3.35 22.23
C ARG A 119 -14.91 4.33 22.69
N ILE A 120 -14.63 5.62 22.54
CA ILE A 120 -15.62 6.69 22.70
C ILE A 120 -16.07 7.10 21.30
N SER A 121 -17.39 7.23 21.12
CA SER A 121 -17.97 7.76 19.89
C SER A 121 -19.08 8.76 20.20
N LEU A 122 -18.97 9.93 19.55
CA LEU A 122 -19.98 10.97 19.53
C LEU A 122 -20.64 10.94 18.16
N THR A 123 -21.94 10.69 18.13
CA THR A 123 -22.72 10.65 16.89
C THR A 123 -23.82 11.70 16.94
N ASN A 124 -23.90 12.51 15.91
CA ASN A 124 -25.00 13.43 15.67
C ASN A 124 -25.72 13.00 14.39
N ARG A 125 -27.01 12.65 14.54
CA ARG A 125 -27.91 12.37 13.42
C ARG A 125 -28.89 13.51 13.29
N PHE A 126 -28.89 14.16 12.14
CA PHE A 126 -29.86 15.17 11.76
C PHE A 126 -30.57 14.75 10.48
N GLY A 127 -31.87 15.04 10.38
CA GLY A 127 -32.60 14.63 9.19
C GLY A 127 -34.03 15.13 9.16
N TYR A 128 -34.61 14.97 7.98
CA TYR A 128 -36.00 15.21 7.70
C TYR A 128 -36.68 13.89 7.38
N LYS A 129 -37.90 13.68 7.92
CA LYS A 129 -38.72 12.51 7.65
C LYS A 129 -40.14 12.92 7.30
N ASP A 130 -40.67 12.32 6.24
CA ASP A 130 -42.09 12.39 5.84
C ASP A 130 -42.63 10.95 5.79
N SER A 131 -43.59 10.62 6.64
CA SER A 131 -44.12 9.27 6.77
C SER A 131 -45.64 9.31 6.70
N TYR A 132 -46.22 8.61 5.74
CA TYR A 132 -47.66 8.37 5.61
C TYR A 132 -47.97 6.95 6.07
N SER A 133 -49.00 6.81 6.95
CA SER A 133 -49.52 5.52 7.39
C SER A 133 -50.97 5.35 6.93
N GLU A 134 -51.21 4.32 6.12
CA GLU A 134 -52.55 3.96 5.64
C GLU A 134 -53.48 3.54 6.80
N TYR A 135 -52.93 2.90 7.83
CA TYR A 135 -53.67 2.46 9.00
C TYR A 135 -54.32 3.61 9.79
N THR A 136 -53.57 4.70 9.97
CA THR A 136 -54.07 5.88 10.71
C THR A 136 -54.62 6.97 9.81
N GLY A 137 -54.37 6.87 8.50
CA GLY A 137 -54.69 7.93 7.54
C GLY A 137 -53.85 9.21 7.68
N ASN A 138 -52.83 9.16 8.57
CA ASN A 138 -52.08 10.34 8.95
C ASN A 138 -50.70 10.44 8.25
N THR A 139 -50.32 11.68 7.98
CA THR A 139 -48.94 12.02 7.54
C THR A 139 -48.22 12.71 8.67
N THR A 140 -47.02 12.21 9.01
CA THR A 140 -46.10 12.82 9.99
C THR A 140 -44.88 13.36 9.27
N LYS A 141 -44.59 14.66 9.41
CA LYS A 141 -43.44 15.32 8.82
C LYS A 141 -42.67 16.04 9.93
N GLY A 142 -41.35 15.98 9.85
CA GLY A 142 -40.55 16.71 10.83
C GLY A 142 -39.05 16.59 10.64
N PHE A 143 -38.37 17.53 11.24
CA PHE A 143 -36.92 17.47 11.43
C PHE A 143 -36.57 16.81 12.75
N SER A 144 -35.52 16.04 12.77
CA SER A 144 -34.97 15.45 13.99
C SER A 144 -33.49 15.73 14.07
N ASN A 145 -33.01 16.01 15.26
CA ASN A 145 -31.58 16.11 15.57
C ASN A 145 -31.33 15.30 16.83
N ASN A 146 -30.47 14.29 16.72
CA ASN A 146 -30.20 13.38 17.82
C ASN A 146 -28.68 13.32 18.04
N LEU A 147 -28.22 13.70 19.22
CA LEU A 147 -26.84 13.63 19.65
C LEU A 147 -26.68 12.50 20.67
N SER A 148 -25.78 11.58 20.42
CA SER A 148 -25.48 10.45 21.32
C SER A 148 -24.00 10.34 21.58
N LEU A 149 -23.63 10.07 22.83
CA LEU A 149 -22.29 9.74 23.27
C LEU A 149 -22.28 8.28 23.73
N ASN A 150 -21.46 7.46 23.12
CA ASN A 150 -21.32 6.05 23.45
C ASN A 150 -19.91 5.77 23.93
N LEU A 151 -19.78 4.99 24.99
CA LEU A 151 -18.53 4.41 25.47
C LEU A 151 -18.64 2.89 25.39
N ASP A 152 -17.80 2.29 24.60
CA ASP A 152 -17.64 0.83 24.52
C ASP A 152 -16.34 0.45 25.25
N GLN A 153 -16.50 -0.22 26.41
CA GLN A 153 -15.38 -0.61 27.26
C GLN A 153 -15.39 -2.13 27.47
N PRO A 154 -14.48 -2.88 26.83
CA PRO A 154 -14.30 -4.30 27.12
C PRO A 154 -13.86 -4.51 28.58
N LEU A 155 -14.55 -5.41 29.29
CA LEU A 155 -14.23 -5.75 30.66
C LEU A 155 -13.72 -7.19 30.73
N PHE A 156 -12.74 -7.44 31.61
CA PHE A 156 -12.18 -8.77 31.86
C PHE A 156 -11.58 -9.45 30.63
N THR A 157 -11.10 -8.65 29.66
CA THR A 157 -10.43 -9.14 28.45
C THR A 157 -9.01 -8.57 28.35
N TYR A 158 -8.15 -9.26 27.62
CA TYR A 158 -6.84 -8.71 27.28
C TYR A 158 -6.97 -7.52 26.33
N ASN A 159 -6.02 -6.60 26.40
CA ASN A 159 -5.98 -5.42 25.54
C ASN A 159 -5.52 -5.82 24.12
N LYS A 160 -6.51 -5.96 23.21
CA LYS A 160 -6.29 -6.37 21.81
C LYS A 160 -5.49 -5.33 21.03
N THR A 161 -5.75 -4.06 21.28
CA THR A 161 -5.08 -2.94 20.61
C THR A 161 -3.59 -2.91 20.92
N LYS A 162 -3.20 -3.08 22.20
CA LYS A 162 -1.79 -3.17 22.60
C LYS A 162 -1.11 -4.40 22.01
N LEU A 163 -1.80 -5.54 21.99
CA LEU A 163 -1.26 -6.77 21.41
C LEU A 163 -1.01 -6.61 19.92
N ALA A 164 -1.98 -6.09 19.16
CA ALA A 164 -1.85 -5.84 17.73
C ALA A 164 -0.69 -4.86 17.40
N LEU A 165 -0.52 -3.81 18.21
CA LEU A 165 0.63 -2.90 18.04
C LEU A 165 1.95 -3.63 18.28
N LYS A 166 2.04 -4.45 19.32
CA LYS A 166 3.25 -5.21 19.64
C LYS A 166 3.58 -6.22 18.54
N GLU A 167 2.58 -6.91 18.00
CA GLU A 167 2.76 -7.83 16.86
C GLU A 167 3.32 -7.12 15.64
N LEU A 168 2.80 -5.93 15.30
CA LEU A 168 3.31 -5.14 14.18
C LEU A 168 4.73 -4.60 14.41
N GLN A 169 5.07 -4.23 15.66
CA GLN A 169 6.43 -3.86 16.02
C GLN A 169 7.41 -5.02 15.85
N LEU A 170 7.05 -6.20 16.31
CA LEU A 170 7.86 -7.42 16.15
C LEU A 170 7.96 -7.84 14.66
N ALA A 171 6.89 -7.66 13.89
CA ALA A 171 6.91 -7.92 12.46
C ALA A 171 7.86 -6.95 11.70
N LEU A 172 7.92 -5.69 12.13
CA LEU A 172 8.87 -4.72 11.60
C LEU A 172 10.31 -5.10 11.95
N GLU A 173 10.58 -5.44 13.22
CA GLU A 173 11.91 -5.89 13.67
C GLU A 173 12.36 -7.13 12.90
N ASN A 174 11.49 -8.11 12.74
CA ASN A 174 11.77 -9.30 11.92
C ASN A 174 12.07 -8.97 10.46
N ALA A 175 11.34 -8.01 9.86
CA ALA A 175 11.62 -7.55 8.51
C ALA A 175 12.98 -6.85 8.40
N GLN A 176 13.39 -6.07 9.41
CA GLN A 176 14.71 -5.42 9.48
C GLN A 176 15.83 -6.47 9.57
N LEU A 177 15.69 -7.48 10.45
CA LEU A 177 16.65 -8.56 10.58
C LEU A 177 16.76 -9.38 9.30
N ASN A 178 15.62 -9.69 8.66
CA ASN A 178 15.61 -10.39 7.37
C ASN A 178 16.31 -9.59 6.26
N TYR A 179 16.14 -8.27 6.24
CA TYR A 179 16.86 -7.42 5.29
C TYR A 179 18.37 -7.50 5.52
N ALA A 180 18.84 -7.39 6.77
CA ALA A 180 20.26 -7.50 7.10
C ALA A 180 20.85 -8.88 6.75
N ILE A 181 20.13 -9.97 7.03
CA ILE A 181 20.56 -11.34 6.70
C ILE A 181 20.68 -11.51 5.16
N GLN A 182 19.72 -11.01 4.40
CA GLN A 182 19.76 -11.10 2.93
C GLN A 182 20.89 -10.26 2.34
N LEU A 183 21.17 -9.08 2.91
CA LEU A 183 22.30 -8.25 2.51
C LEU A 183 23.62 -8.97 2.72
N LEU A 184 23.88 -9.51 3.93
CA LEU A 184 25.08 -10.29 4.23
C LEU A 184 25.21 -11.53 3.33
N SER A 185 24.11 -12.21 3.04
CA SER A 185 24.09 -13.36 2.14
C SER A 185 24.48 -12.96 0.71
N LEU A 186 23.97 -11.82 0.22
CA LEU A 186 24.32 -11.28 -1.09
C LEU A 186 25.80 -10.89 -1.15
N GLU A 187 26.30 -10.16 -0.14
CA GLU A 187 27.70 -9.77 -0.04
C GLU A 187 28.63 -11.00 -0.10
N LYS A 188 28.31 -12.05 0.66
CA LYS A 188 29.05 -13.30 0.63
C LYS A 188 29.05 -13.94 -0.74
N GLN A 189 27.91 -14.02 -1.42
CA GLN A 189 27.79 -14.62 -2.76
C GLN A 189 28.59 -13.84 -3.79
N VAL A 190 28.50 -12.51 -3.77
CA VAL A 190 29.24 -11.64 -4.69
C VAL A 190 30.75 -11.75 -4.43
N ALA A 191 31.19 -11.72 -3.19
CA ALA A 191 32.60 -11.88 -2.84
C ALA A 191 33.14 -13.24 -3.33
N GLN A 192 32.41 -14.33 -3.09
CA GLN A 192 32.81 -15.65 -3.58
C GLN A 192 32.90 -15.70 -5.11
N ALA A 193 31.92 -15.16 -5.81
CA ALA A 193 31.94 -15.12 -7.27
C ALA A 193 33.12 -14.27 -7.79
N PHE A 194 33.38 -13.12 -7.17
CA PHE A 194 34.48 -12.22 -7.54
C PHE A 194 35.84 -12.91 -7.39
N TYR A 195 36.08 -13.55 -6.25
CA TYR A 195 37.36 -14.27 -6.04
C TYR A 195 37.49 -15.50 -6.92
N ASN A 196 36.43 -16.20 -7.25
CA ASN A 196 36.47 -17.31 -8.18
C ASN A 196 36.90 -16.84 -9.60
N VAL A 197 36.38 -15.71 -10.08
CA VAL A 197 36.78 -15.13 -11.36
C VAL A 197 38.25 -14.70 -11.33
N TYR A 198 38.67 -14.07 -10.25
CA TYR A 198 40.06 -13.64 -10.06
C TYR A 198 41.05 -14.83 -10.09
N GLN A 199 40.71 -15.93 -9.39
CA GLN A 199 41.52 -17.15 -9.40
C GLN A 199 41.60 -17.79 -10.80
N GLN A 200 40.47 -17.82 -11.52
CA GLN A 200 40.46 -18.35 -12.90
C GLN A 200 41.32 -17.49 -13.85
N GLN A 201 41.28 -16.19 -13.69
CA GLN A 201 42.13 -15.28 -14.51
C GLN A 201 43.62 -15.52 -14.28
N GLN A 202 44.03 -15.67 -12.99
CA GLN A 202 45.43 -15.98 -12.66
C GLN A 202 45.91 -17.36 -13.15
N SER A 203 44.98 -18.31 -13.32
CA SER A 203 45.34 -19.65 -13.81
C SER A 203 45.49 -19.70 -15.34
N LEU A 204 45.14 -18.62 -16.06
CA LEU A 204 45.27 -18.49 -17.52
C LEU A 204 46.50 -17.71 -17.92
N GLU A 205 47.17 -17.03 -16.99
CA GLU A 205 48.47 -16.37 -17.16
C GLU A 205 49.63 -17.32 -16.81
#